data_c549f6980cb0c73141ab17f80f058c70
#
_entry.id   c549f6980cb0c73141ab17f80f058c70
#
_cell.length_a   1.000
_cell.length_b   1.000
_cell.length_c   1.000
_cell.angle_alpha   90.00
_cell.angle_beta   90.00
_cell.angle_gamma   90.00
#
_symmetry.space_group_name_H-M   'P 1'
#
loop_
_entity.id
_entity.type
_entity.pdbx_description
1 polymer ?
#
loop_
_entity_poly.entity_id
_entity_poly.type
_entity_poly.pdbx_seq_one_letter_code
_entity_poly.pdbx_strand_id
1 'polypeptide(L)'
;MKQLVTILITAVALASCGDSKKSETMSTTKGNQTQVSLIGKKAVLTYPEMKAEVHYISENEIHWKTTDKEGKTADEKNPLVLKPISETQFFVNWIENDGTTVSQVVDVEKKTVSVFLTYTDEKGKRLSQSLEGTFELKN
;
A
#
# COMPACT_ATOMS: atom_id res chain seq x y z
N MET A 1 16.70 26.09 -37.43
CA MET A 1 18.15 26.25 -37.17
C MET A 1 18.51 25.27 -36.05
N LYS A 2 19.31 24.26 -36.45
CA LYS A 2 19.80 23.20 -35.55
C LYS A 2 21.02 23.70 -34.80
N GLN A 3 21.06 23.65 -33.47
CA GLN A 3 22.32 23.78 -32.75
C GLN A 3 22.63 22.46 -32.04
N LEU A 4 23.65 21.82 -32.52
CA LEU A 4 24.34 20.69 -31.89
C LEU A 4 25.22 21.27 -30.75
N VAL A 5 25.00 20.80 -29.53
CA VAL A 5 25.96 21.01 -28.44
C VAL A 5 26.78 19.73 -28.27
N THR A 6 28.02 19.79 -28.69
CA THR A 6 29.03 18.74 -28.52
C THR A 6 29.63 18.90 -27.11
N ILE A 7 29.42 17.92 -26.23
CA ILE A 7 30.08 17.86 -24.92
C ILE A 7 31.32 16.97 -25.05
N LEU A 8 32.47 17.61 -24.85
CA LEU A 8 33.80 16.99 -24.86
C LEU A 8 34.03 16.33 -23.48
N ILE A 9 34.17 15.00 -23.45
CA ILE A 9 34.52 14.26 -22.23
C ILE A 9 36.02 14.14 -22.18
N THR A 10 36.64 14.81 -21.20
CA THR A 10 38.07 14.66 -20.85
C THR A 10 38.20 13.56 -19.80
N ALA A 11 38.79 12.45 -20.16
CA ALA A 11 39.18 11.38 -19.25
C ALA A 11 40.49 11.77 -18.55
N VAL A 12 40.51 11.81 -17.22
CA VAL A 12 41.71 11.88 -16.42
C VAL A 12 41.86 10.54 -15.72
N ALA A 13 42.86 9.77 -16.14
CA ALA A 13 43.32 8.57 -15.45
C ALA A 13 44.36 8.98 -14.41
N LEU A 14 44.10 8.70 -13.13
CA LEU A 14 45.12 8.69 -12.09
C LEU A 14 45.23 7.29 -11.50
N ALA A 15 46.27 6.61 -11.86
CA ALA A 15 46.75 5.40 -11.19
C ALA A 15 47.45 5.78 -9.91
N SER A 16 47.03 5.24 -8.79
CA SER A 16 47.83 5.20 -7.56
C SER A 16 47.69 3.83 -6.92
N CYS A 17 48.80 3.10 -6.93
CA CYS A 17 49.02 1.91 -6.11
C CYS A 17 49.21 2.32 -4.67
N GLY A 18 48.70 1.52 -3.74
CA GLY A 18 49.16 1.60 -2.34
C GLY A 18 48.21 0.94 -1.36
N ASP A 19 48.68 -0.20 -0.89
CA ASP A 19 48.49 -0.81 0.43
C ASP A 19 47.19 -1.47 0.87
N SER A 20 47.38 -2.74 1.11
CA SER A 20 46.49 -3.69 1.80
C SER A 20 46.07 -3.18 3.17
N LYS A 21 44.80 -2.85 3.34
CA LYS A 21 44.12 -2.91 4.62
C LYS A 21 42.86 -3.75 4.46
N LYS A 22 42.90 -4.87 5.16
CA LYS A 22 41.83 -5.81 5.47
C LYS A 22 40.48 -5.08 5.65
N SER A 23 39.62 -5.17 4.65
CA SER A 23 38.23 -4.72 4.76
C SER A 23 37.52 -5.77 5.59
N GLU A 24 37.20 -5.43 6.83
CA GLU A 24 36.24 -6.16 7.61
C GLU A 24 34.89 -6.04 6.92
N THR A 25 34.48 -7.15 6.34
CA THR A 25 33.10 -7.33 5.84
C THR A 25 32.20 -7.23 7.06
N MET A 26 31.58 -6.05 7.27
CA MET A 26 30.41 -5.94 8.11
C MET A 26 29.32 -6.78 7.46
N SER A 27 29.26 -8.02 7.89
CA SER A 27 28.08 -8.87 7.67
C SER A 27 26.93 -8.24 8.44
N THR A 28 26.17 -7.38 7.77
CA THR A 28 24.87 -6.97 8.25
C THR A 28 24.01 -8.22 8.21
N THR A 29 23.93 -8.91 9.33
CA THR A 29 22.91 -9.92 9.58
C THR A 29 21.58 -9.17 9.55
N LYS A 30 20.98 -9.03 8.34
CA LYS A 30 19.53 -8.77 8.22
C LYS A 30 18.88 -9.95 8.90
N GLY A 31 18.43 -9.73 10.13
CA GLY A 31 17.51 -10.64 10.77
C GLY A 31 16.40 -10.93 9.76
N ASN A 32 16.13 -12.20 9.57
CA ASN A 32 15.06 -12.70 8.70
C ASN A 32 13.73 -12.31 9.36
N GLN A 33 13.39 -11.02 9.36
CA GLN A 33 12.05 -10.55 9.71
C GLN A 33 11.17 -10.96 8.54
N THR A 34 10.36 -11.97 8.75
CA THR A 34 9.38 -12.42 7.77
C THR A 34 8.38 -11.28 7.59
N GLN A 35 8.51 -10.55 6.49
CA GLN A 35 7.56 -9.52 6.12
C GLN A 35 6.15 -10.13 6.14
N VAL A 36 5.22 -9.50 6.87
CA VAL A 36 3.83 -9.92 6.89
C VAL A 36 3.26 -9.80 5.47
N SER A 37 2.50 -10.78 5.02
CA SER A 37 1.78 -10.71 3.74
C SER A 37 0.28 -10.65 4.00
N LEU A 38 -0.41 -9.77 3.28
CA LEU A 38 -1.87 -9.71 3.25
C LEU A 38 -2.48 -10.67 2.22
N ILE A 39 -1.70 -11.10 1.22
CA ILE A 39 -2.20 -11.95 0.12
C ILE A 39 -2.73 -13.27 0.66
N GLY A 40 -3.94 -13.63 0.21
CA GLY A 40 -4.67 -14.83 0.66
C GLY A 40 -5.30 -14.68 2.05
N LYS A 41 -5.13 -13.53 2.71
CA LYS A 41 -5.64 -13.29 4.07
C LYS A 41 -7.00 -12.60 4.03
N LYS A 42 -7.79 -12.88 5.08
CA LYS A 42 -9.01 -12.15 5.40
C LYS A 42 -8.74 -11.21 6.56
N ALA A 43 -9.45 -10.08 6.58
CA ALA A 43 -9.39 -9.12 7.67
C ALA A 43 -10.79 -8.59 8.00
N VAL A 44 -10.96 -8.12 9.24
CA VAL A 44 -12.12 -7.34 9.65
C VAL A 44 -11.65 -5.94 9.99
N LEU A 45 -12.27 -4.96 9.36
CA LEU A 45 -12.08 -3.55 9.61
C LEU A 45 -13.33 -3.03 10.35
N THR A 46 -13.13 -2.35 11.45
CA THR A 46 -14.23 -1.81 12.25
C THR A 46 -14.11 -0.30 12.30
N TYR A 47 -15.15 0.38 11.81
CA TYR A 47 -15.31 1.83 11.85
C TYR A 47 -16.46 2.20 12.79
N PRO A 48 -16.59 3.47 13.19
CA PRO A 48 -17.69 3.90 14.07
C PRO A 48 -19.10 3.56 13.55
N GLU A 49 -19.30 3.64 12.21
CA GLU A 49 -20.63 3.49 11.60
C GLU A 49 -20.82 2.16 10.85
N MET A 50 -19.76 1.40 10.60
CA MET A 50 -19.83 0.17 9.82
C MET A 50 -18.71 -0.80 10.13
N LYS A 51 -18.88 -2.05 9.71
CA LYS A 51 -17.82 -3.07 9.62
C LYS A 51 -17.58 -3.42 8.17
N ALA A 52 -16.32 -3.73 7.84
CA ALA A 52 -15.95 -4.30 6.55
C ALA A 52 -15.21 -5.62 6.76
N GLU A 53 -15.61 -6.65 6.04
CA GLU A 53 -14.86 -7.89 5.89
C GLU A 53 -14.13 -7.83 4.55
N VAL A 54 -12.83 -8.05 4.58
CA VAL A 54 -11.97 -7.91 3.40
C VAL A 54 -11.21 -9.21 3.18
N HIS A 55 -11.16 -9.67 1.94
CA HIS A 55 -10.33 -10.78 1.49
C HIS A 55 -9.37 -10.29 0.41
N TYR A 56 -8.09 -10.25 0.72
CA TYR A 56 -7.01 -9.95 -0.22
C TYR A 56 -6.71 -11.20 -1.05
N ILE A 57 -7.50 -11.43 -2.10
CA ILE A 57 -7.48 -12.70 -2.87
C ILE A 57 -6.12 -12.93 -3.50
N SER A 58 -5.56 -11.89 -4.13
CA SER A 58 -4.26 -11.91 -4.80
C SER A 58 -3.59 -10.54 -4.73
N GLU A 59 -2.46 -10.37 -5.40
CA GLU A 59 -1.77 -9.07 -5.49
C GLU A 59 -2.59 -7.99 -6.21
N ASN A 60 -3.58 -8.39 -7.00
CA ASN A 60 -4.36 -7.50 -7.87
C ASN A 60 -5.87 -7.68 -7.76
N GLU A 61 -6.37 -8.44 -6.78
CA GLU A 61 -7.81 -8.65 -6.58
C GLU A 61 -8.18 -8.64 -5.09
N ILE A 62 -9.23 -7.89 -4.77
CA ILE A 62 -9.84 -7.78 -3.45
C ILE A 62 -11.32 -8.12 -3.53
N HIS A 63 -11.84 -8.81 -2.51
CA HIS A 63 -13.26 -8.93 -2.23
C HIS A 63 -13.54 -8.26 -0.88
N TRP A 64 -14.47 -7.33 -0.85
CA TRP A 64 -14.89 -6.68 0.37
C TRP A 64 -16.40 -6.77 0.55
N LYS A 65 -16.82 -6.79 1.81
CA LYS A 65 -18.21 -6.74 2.21
C LYS A 65 -18.35 -5.77 3.39
N THR A 66 -19.20 -4.78 3.26
CA THR A 66 -19.54 -3.86 4.34
C THR A 66 -20.89 -4.21 4.96
N THR A 67 -21.05 -3.88 6.24
CA THR A 67 -22.31 -3.96 6.98
C THR A 67 -22.41 -2.71 7.85
N ASP A 68 -23.44 -1.89 7.63
CA ASP A 68 -23.71 -0.70 8.44
C ASP A 68 -24.44 -1.05 9.75
N LYS A 69 -24.75 -0.02 10.56
CA LYS A 69 -25.43 -0.20 11.84
C LYS A 69 -26.88 -0.69 11.70
N GLU A 70 -27.54 -0.39 10.58
CA GLU A 70 -28.87 -0.84 10.25
C GLU A 70 -28.92 -2.26 9.67
N GLY A 71 -27.72 -2.88 9.47
CA GLY A 71 -27.58 -4.22 8.91
C GLY A 71 -27.63 -4.25 7.38
N LYS A 72 -27.60 -3.10 6.70
CA LYS A 72 -27.51 -3.03 5.25
C LYS A 72 -26.10 -3.45 4.81
N THR A 73 -26.04 -4.28 3.79
CA THR A 73 -24.77 -4.81 3.28
C THR A 73 -24.53 -4.35 1.84
N ALA A 74 -23.24 -4.19 1.50
CA ALA A 74 -22.76 -4.08 0.14
C ALA A 74 -21.51 -4.94 0.01
N ASP A 75 -21.31 -5.57 -1.16
CA ASP A 75 -20.09 -6.34 -1.44
C ASP A 75 -19.73 -6.29 -2.92
N GLU A 76 -18.43 -6.31 -3.17
CA GLU A 76 -17.86 -6.32 -4.52
C GLU A 76 -16.52 -7.03 -4.57
N LYS A 77 -16.13 -7.44 -5.77
CA LYS A 77 -14.76 -7.78 -6.14
C LYS A 77 -14.22 -6.73 -7.09
N ASN A 78 -13.05 -6.19 -6.77
CA ASN A 78 -12.43 -5.14 -7.55
C ASN A 78 -10.96 -5.45 -7.83
N PRO A 79 -10.41 -4.89 -8.93
CA PRO A 79 -8.97 -4.82 -9.11
C PRO A 79 -8.31 -4.07 -7.96
N LEU A 80 -7.18 -4.58 -7.48
CA LEU A 80 -6.47 -4.08 -6.31
C LEU A 80 -5.09 -3.56 -6.69
N VAL A 81 -4.67 -2.47 -6.05
CA VAL A 81 -3.27 -2.08 -5.93
C VAL A 81 -2.86 -2.26 -4.47
N LEU A 82 -1.93 -3.16 -4.22
CA LEU A 82 -1.38 -3.44 -2.89
C LEU A 82 0.12 -3.16 -2.92
N LYS A 83 0.59 -2.29 -2.03
CA LYS A 83 2.01 -1.95 -1.89
C LYS A 83 2.44 -1.97 -0.43
N PRO A 84 3.47 -2.73 -0.06
CA PRO A 84 4.08 -2.60 1.25
C PRO A 84 4.74 -1.21 1.37
N ILE A 85 4.50 -0.52 2.48
CA ILE A 85 5.14 0.75 2.85
C ILE A 85 6.30 0.47 3.82
N SER A 86 6.09 -0.49 4.73
CA SER A 86 7.07 -0.98 5.69
C SER A 86 6.88 -2.49 5.92
N GLU A 87 7.53 -3.05 6.92
CA GLU A 87 7.37 -4.47 7.29
C GLU A 87 5.96 -4.80 7.77
N THR A 88 5.25 -3.82 8.35
CA THR A 88 3.92 -3.99 8.97
C THR A 88 2.83 -3.13 8.34
N GLN A 89 3.18 -2.19 7.45
CA GLN A 89 2.24 -1.25 6.84
C GLN A 89 2.09 -1.49 5.35
N PHE A 90 0.85 -1.35 4.88
CA PHE A 90 0.48 -1.54 3.48
C PHE A 90 -0.40 -0.40 3.00
N PHE A 91 -0.11 0.09 1.79
CA PHE A 91 -1.02 0.92 1.02
C PHE A 91 -1.90 0.01 0.17
N VAL A 92 -3.20 0.21 0.25
CA VAL A 92 -4.22 -0.57 -0.45
C VAL A 92 -5.15 0.38 -1.18
N ASN A 93 -5.36 0.18 -2.47
CA ASN A 93 -6.22 1.04 -3.27
C ASN A 93 -7.05 0.23 -4.27
N TRP A 94 -8.33 0.60 -4.43
CA TRP A 94 -9.22 0.08 -5.47
C TRP A 94 -10.26 1.11 -5.87
N ILE A 95 -10.97 0.82 -6.95
CA ILE A 95 -12.10 1.61 -7.43
C ILE A 95 -13.32 0.68 -7.47
N GLU A 96 -14.40 1.09 -6.84
CA GLU A 96 -15.68 0.39 -6.79
C GLU A 96 -16.49 0.61 -8.09
N ASN A 97 -17.48 -0.23 -8.33
CA ASN A 97 -18.28 -0.18 -9.56
C ASN A 97 -19.03 1.15 -9.76
N ASP A 98 -19.35 1.85 -8.68
CA ASP A 98 -19.97 3.18 -8.72
C ASP A 98 -18.97 4.33 -8.93
N GLY A 99 -17.67 4.02 -9.06
CA GLY A 99 -16.58 4.98 -9.22
C GLY A 99 -16.04 5.55 -7.90
N THR A 100 -16.50 5.05 -6.75
CA THR A 100 -15.88 5.36 -5.46
C THR A 100 -14.44 4.86 -5.45
N THR A 101 -13.50 5.74 -5.11
CA THR A 101 -12.09 5.35 -4.93
C THR A 101 -11.82 5.18 -3.45
N VAL A 102 -11.28 4.03 -3.08
CA VAL A 102 -10.88 3.71 -1.71
C VAL A 102 -9.36 3.64 -1.65
N SER A 103 -8.76 4.42 -0.76
CA SER A 103 -7.33 4.39 -0.46
C SER A 103 -7.14 4.13 1.02
N GLN A 104 -6.40 3.10 1.38
CA GLN A 104 -6.18 2.71 2.77
C GLN A 104 -4.70 2.61 3.10
N VAL A 105 -4.35 2.97 4.33
CA VAL A 105 -3.12 2.54 4.98
C VAL A 105 -3.50 1.60 6.12
N VAL A 106 -3.05 0.37 6.01
CA VAL A 106 -3.26 -0.70 7.01
C VAL A 106 -1.96 -0.87 7.79
N ASP A 107 -2.03 -0.86 9.11
CA ASP A 107 -0.93 -1.22 10.01
C ASP A 107 -1.30 -2.49 10.78
N VAL A 108 -0.66 -3.60 10.40
CA VAL A 108 -0.96 -4.94 10.96
C VAL A 108 -0.50 -5.05 12.41
N GLU A 109 0.60 -4.40 12.76
CA GLU A 109 1.17 -4.42 14.12
C GLU A 109 0.32 -3.57 15.08
N LYS A 110 0.01 -2.33 14.67
CA LYS A 110 -0.83 -1.42 15.47
C LYS A 110 -2.31 -1.78 15.40
N LYS A 111 -2.69 -2.66 14.50
CA LYS A 111 -4.08 -3.06 14.24
C LYS A 111 -4.99 -1.86 13.91
N THR A 112 -4.49 -0.96 13.08
CA THR A 112 -5.20 0.24 12.65
C THR A 112 -5.37 0.30 11.14
N VAL A 113 -6.40 1.01 10.69
CA VAL A 113 -6.62 1.35 9.30
C VAL A 113 -7.05 2.80 9.19
N SER A 114 -6.37 3.54 8.29
CA SER A 114 -6.76 4.89 7.88
C SER A 114 -7.23 4.83 6.44
N VAL A 115 -8.41 5.38 6.17
CA VAL A 115 -9.05 5.33 4.85
C VAL A 115 -9.34 6.72 4.33
N PHE A 116 -9.08 6.93 3.05
CA PHE A 116 -9.53 8.09 2.30
C PHE A 116 -10.42 7.63 1.15
N LEU A 117 -11.66 8.09 1.15
CA LEU A 117 -12.66 7.82 0.12
C LEU A 117 -12.83 9.04 -0.77
N THR A 118 -13.03 8.82 -2.07
CA THR A 118 -13.59 9.85 -2.95
C THR A 118 -14.74 9.24 -3.75
N TYR A 119 -15.87 9.91 -3.77
CA TYR A 119 -17.10 9.46 -4.40
C TYR A 119 -17.85 10.62 -5.04
N THR A 120 -18.85 10.30 -5.87
CA THR A 120 -19.71 11.28 -6.51
C THR A 120 -21.09 11.20 -5.87
N ASP A 121 -21.63 12.34 -5.40
CA ASP A 121 -22.95 12.38 -4.82
C ASP A 121 -24.05 12.33 -5.91
N GLU A 122 -25.31 12.25 -5.47
CA GLU A 122 -26.49 12.21 -6.35
C GLU A 122 -26.63 13.42 -7.26
N LYS A 123 -25.98 14.53 -6.93
CA LYS A 123 -25.96 15.78 -7.72
C LYS A 123 -24.77 15.83 -8.70
N GLY A 124 -23.99 14.76 -8.79
CA GLY A 124 -22.82 14.69 -9.65
C GLY A 124 -21.56 15.43 -9.11
N LYS A 125 -21.58 15.84 -7.84
CA LYS A 125 -20.44 16.51 -7.21
C LYS A 125 -19.46 15.50 -6.62
N ARG A 126 -18.17 15.68 -6.91
CA ARG A 126 -17.10 14.87 -6.31
C ARG A 126 -16.86 15.30 -4.87
N LEU A 127 -16.89 14.35 -3.94
CA LEU A 127 -16.70 14.53 -2.51
C LEU A 127 -15.58 13.61 -2.02
N SER A 128 -15.09 13.90 -0.82
CA SER A 128 -14.10 13.06 -0.13
C SER A 128 -14.44 12.92 1.35
N GLN A 129 -13.99 11.79 1.94
CA GLN A 129 -14.17 11.48 3.35
C GLN A 129 -12.97 10.70 3.87
N SER A 130 -12.54 10.99 5.09
CA SER A 130 -11.56 10.19 5.83
C SER A 130 -12.25 9.40 6.91
N LEU A 131 -11.82 8.14 7.09
CA LEU A 131 -12.29 7.24 8.14
C LEU A 131 -11.08 6.65 8.85
N GLU A 132 -11.19 6.50 10.16
CA GLU A 132 -10.23 5.79 10.99
C GLU A 132 -10.92 4.58 11.62
N GLY A 133 -10.21 3.47 11.71
CA GLY A 133 -10.76 2.24 12.24
C GLY A 133 -9.71 1.28 12.79
N THR A 134 -10.18 0.14 13.26
CA THR A 134 -9.32 -0.97 13.65
C THR A 134 -9.22 -2.01 12.55
N PHE A 135 -8.08 -2.68 12.50
CA PHE A 135 -7.76 -3.75 11.56
C PHE A 135 -7.42 -5.04 12.28
N GLU A 136 -8.06 -6.13 11.92
CA GLU A 136 -7.82 -7.44 12.51
C GLU A 136 -7.71 -8.51 11.42
N LEU A 137 -6.52 -9.12 11.29
CA LEU A 137 -6.35 -10.30 10.43
C LEU A 137 -7.12 -11.48 11.01
N LYS A 138 -7.81 -12.22 10.15
CA LYS A 138 -8.42 -13.51 10.46
C LYS A 138 -7.50 -14.65 10.03
N ASN A 139 -7.31 -15.60 10.91
CA ASN A 139 -6.58 -16.84 10.65
C ASN A 139 -7.44 -17.81 9.85
#